data_179058df03928c8d8162b18447f2eee7
#
_entry.id   179058df03928c8d8162b18447f2eee7
#
_cell.length_a   1.000
_cell.length_b   1.000
_cell.length_c   1.000
_cell.angle_alpha   90.00
_cell.angle_beta   90.00
_cell.angle_gamma   90.00
#
_symmetry.space_group_name_H-M   'P 1'
#
loop_
_entity.id
_entity.type
_entity.pdbx_description
1 polymer ?
#
loop_
_entity_poly.entity_id
_entity_poly.type
_entity_poly.pdbx_seq_one_letter_code
_entity_poly.pdbx_strand_id
1 'polypeptide(L)'
;MNKNMINEEKAAGDGSFIKASAAVIGAGAAGISAALRLASDGVNVVLVSAQPSARAQSVMAEGGINGALGPDDSCELHAEETLRAGRFLADPDAVKGLTDAAPGIIKWLDDMGMSFKHDDEGRPALRAFGGQSRKRTAFADASTGRQLMSTLIMLLRKYEADGSVRRLDHHTFVRLIFGDDEDENKDTDGKNGTEWDDGRAARGAV
;
A
#
# COMPACT_ATOMS: atom_id res chain seq x y z
N MET A 1 -17.41 18.14 -15.15
CA MET A 1 -16.75 19.15 -14.31
C MET A 1 -16.41 18.47 -13.00
N ASN A 2 -15.14 18.13 -12.81
CA ASN A 2 -14.69 17.24 -11.71
C ASN A 2 -14.73 18.05 -10.40
N LYS A 3 -15.71 17.76 -9.52
CA LYS A 3 -15.89 18.47 -8.24
C LYS A 3 -14.92 18.06 -7.13
N ASN A 4 -13.96 17.17 -7.45
CA ASN A 4 -13.13 16.49 -6.47
C ASN A 4 -11.64 16.81 -6.59
N MET A 5 -11.26 17.99 -7.05
CA MET A 5 -9.85 18.38 -7.08
C MET A 5 -9.35 18.75 -5.68
N ILE A 6 -8.15 18.26 -5.34
CA ILE A 6 -7.44 18.65 -4.13
C ILE A 6 -6.92 20.08 -4.31
N ASN A 7 -7.36 20.99 -3.46
CA ASN A 7 -6.94 22.39 -3.48
C ASN A 7 -5.93 22.69 -2.38
N GLU A 8 -4.96 23.54 -2.67
CA GLU A 8 -4.14 24.19 -1.63
C GLU A 8 -4.87 25.42 -1.09
N GLU A 9 -5.08 25.48 0.21
CA GLU A 9 -5.53 26.68 0.91
C GLU A 9 -4.34 27.25 1.69
N LYS A 10 -4.08 28.57 1.55
CA LYS A 10 -3.08 29.24 2.39
C LYS A 10 -3.70 29.55 3.75
N ALA A 11 -3.02 29.13 4.80
CA ALA A 11 -3.39 29.49 6.17
C ALA A 11 -3.19 30.99 6.40
N ALA A 12 -3.87 31.53 7.42
CA ALA A 12 -3.65 32.88 7.92
C ALA A 12 -2.27 33.06 8.60
N GLY A 13 -1.40 32.07 8.55
CA GLY A 13 0.00 32.06 8.98
C GLY A 13 0.89 31.46 7.89
N ASP A 14 2.18 31.37 8.12
CA ASP A 14 3.21 30.96 7.13
C ASP A 14 3.13 29.49 6.63
N GLY A 15 2.01 28.79 6.89
CA GLY A 15 1.76 27.42 6.49
C GLY A 15 0.76 27.30 5.34
N SER A 16 0.92 26.28 4.48
CA SER A 16 -0.06 25.89 3.47
C SER A 16 -0.84 24.66 3.94
N PHE A 17 -2.17 24.68 3.77
CA PHE A 17 -3.03 23.54 4.03
C PHE A 17 -3.38 22.81 2.73
N ILE A 18 -3.41 21.48 2.80
CA ILE A 18 -3.91 20.63 1.73
C ILE A 18 -5.16 19.92 2.24
N LYS A 19 -6.28 20.18 1.57
CA LYS A 19 -7.56 19.57 1.91
C LYS A 19 -7.72 18.26 1.17
N ALA A 20 -7.88 17.18 1.91
CA ALA A 20 -8.10 15.84 1.35
C ALA A 20 -9.08 15.05 2.23
N SER A 21 -9.73 14.04 1.65
CA SER A 21 -10.62 13.15 2.40
C SER A 21 -9.87 12.03 3.10
N ALA A 22 -8.68 11.70 2.63
CA ALA A 22 -7.80 10.70 3.23
C ALA A 22 -6.33 11.09 3.06
N ALA A 23 -5.53 10.78 4.08
CA ALA A 23 -4.08 10.86 4.02
C ALA A 23 -3.48 9.45 4.13
N VAL A 24 -2.62 9.09 3.18
CA VAL A 24 -1.88 7.83 3.19
C VAL A 24 -0.42 8.14 3.46
N ILE A 25 0.14 7.56 4.51
CA ILE A 25 1.52 7.79 4.91
C ILE A 25 2.39 6.61 4.48
N GLY A 26 3.34 6.89 3.60
CA GLY A 26 4.24 5.91 3.00
C GLY A 26 3.86 5.54 1.56
N ALA A 27 4.78 5.74 0.62
CA ALA A 27 4.59 5.51 -0.82
C ALA A 27 5.29 4.23 -1.33
N GLY A 28 5.31 3.17 -0.51
CA GLY A 28 5.65 1.82 -0.92
C GLY A 28 4.46 1.08 -1.54
N ALA A 29 4.59 -0.22 -1.81
CA ALA A 29 3.54 -1.03 -2.42
C ALA A 29 2.20 -0.94 -1.68
N ALA A 30 2.21 -1.04 -0.35
CA ALA A 30 0.99 -0.97 0.45
C ALA A 30 0.32 0.41 0.36
N GLY A 31 1.09 1.50 0.54
CA GLY A 31 0.54 2.86 0.51
C GLY A 31 0.01 3.25 -0.88
N ILE A 32 0.75 2.92 -1.95
CA ILE A 32 0.24 3.18 -3.31
C ILE A 32 -1.03 2.35 -3.57
N SER A 33 -1.07 1.08 -3.18
CA SER A 33 -2.27 0.24 -3.35
C SER A 33 -3.47 0.81 -2.60
N ALA A 34 -3.26 1.29 -1.36
CA ALA A 34 -4.31 1.96 -0.59
C ALA A 34 -4.79 3.26 -1.27
N ALA A 35 -3.85 4.09 -1.75
CA ALA A 35 -4.19 5.33 -2.46
C ALA A 35 -4.97 5.06 -3.76
N LEU A 36 -4.54 4.05 -4.54
CA LEU A 36 -5.23 3.61 -5.75
C LEU A 36 -6.66 3.13 -5.45
N ARG A 37 -6.83 2.33 -4.40
CA ARG A 37 -8.15 1.85 -4.00
C ARG A 37 -9.06 2.98 -3.57
N LEU A 38 -8.60 3.85 -2.69
CA LEU A 38 -9.37 5.02 -2.26
C LEU A 38 -9.75 5.92 -3.43
N ALA A 39 -8.80 6.22 -4.32
CA ALA A 39 -9.06 7.05 -5.48
C ALA A 39 -10.04 6.38 -6.47
N SER A 40 -10.00 5.07 -6.65
CA SER A 40 -10.96 4.32 -7.47
C SER A 40 -12.38 4.38 -6.91
N ASP A 41 -12.52 4.53 -5.60
CA ASP A 41 -13.79 4.70 -4.90
C ASP A 41 -14.23 6.20 -4.83
N GLY A 42 -13.50 7.09 -5.52
CA GLY A 42 -13.83 8.52 -5.61
C GLY A 42 -13.37 9.36 -4.41
N VAL A 43 -12.50 8.84 -3.57
CA VAL A 43 -11.94 9.54 -2.40
C VAL A 43 -10.73 10.36 -2.83
N ASN A 44 -10.66 11.64 -2.42
CA ASN A 44 -9.49 12.48 -2.60
C ASN A 44 -8.39 12.11 -1.61
N VAL A 45 -7.20 11.81 -2.11
CA VAL A 45 -6.09 11.26 -1.32
C VAL A 45 -4.86 12.14 -1.40
N VAL A 46 -4.27 12.44 -0.25
CA VAL A 46 -2.89 12.91 -0.16
C VAL A 46 -1.99 11.73 0.22
N LEU A 47 -0.99 11.44 -0.60
CA LEU A 47 0.01 10.39 -0.36
C LEU A 47 1.32 11.04 0.05
N VAL A 48 1.71 10.88 1.31
CA VAL A 48 2.90 11.50 1.90
C VAL A 48 4.03 10.49 2.02
N SER A 49 5.24 10.87 1.64
CA SER A 49 6.40 9.99 1.74
C SER A 49 7.70 10.75 1.92
N ALA A 50 8.55 10.27 2.81
CA ALA A 50 9.89 10.81 3.03
C ALA A 50 10.82 10.59 1.83
N GLN A 51 10.56 9.58 1.00
CA GLN A 51 11.33 9.25 -0.19
C GLN A 51 10.38 9.09 -1.40
N PRO A 52 10.84 9.37 -2.62
CA PRO A 52 10.08 9.03 -3.82
C PRO A 52 9.72 7.55 -3.88
N SER A 53 8.54 7.22 -4.38
CA SER A 53 8.05 5.83 -4.49
C SER A 53 9.02 4.87 -5.19
N ALA A 54 9.78 5.37 -6.18
CA ALA A 54 10.80 4.60 -6.88
C ALA A 54 12.02 4.22 -6.00
N ARG A 55 12.12 4.77 -4.78
CA ARG A 55 13.15 4.45 -3.78
C ARG A 55 12.59 3.70 -2.57
N ALA A 56 11.31 3.35 -2.59
CA ALA A 56 10.69 2.56 -1.52
C ALA A 56 11.34 1.17 -1.41
N GLN A 57 11.38 0.61 -0.20
CA GLN A 57 11.93 -0.73 0.05
C GLN A 57 11.27 -1.82 -0.82
N SER A 58 10.00 -1.64 -1.19
CA SER A 58 9.28 -2.55 -2.08
C SER A 58 9.97 -2.75 -3.44
N VAL A 59 10.77 -1.78 -3.91
CA VAL A 59 11.55 -1.88 -5.16
C VAL A 59 12.63 -2.96 -5.08
N MET A 60 13.13 -3.24 -3.87
CA MET A 60 14.22 -4.19 -3.61
C MET A 60 13.73 -5.63 -3.47
N ALA A 61 12.43 -5.89 -3.54
CA ALA A 61 11.87 -7.23 -3.44
C ALA A 61 12.15 -8.04 -4.72
N GLU A 62 13.00 -9.06 -4.63
CA GLU A 62 13.44 -9.87 -5.78
C GLU A 62 12.73 -11.23 -5.84
N GLY A 63 12.19 -11.70 -4.72
CA GLY A 63 11.68 -13.06 -4.55
C GLY A 63 10.51 -13.42 -5.45
N GLY A 64 9.59 -12.52 -5.66
CA GLY A 64 8.32 -12.76 -6.32
C GLY A 64 7.14 -12.57 -5.38
N ILE A 65 5.95 -12.88 -5.87
CA ILE A 65 4.68 -12.77 -5.16
C ILE A 65 4.07 -14.16 -5.08
N ASN A 66 3.76 -14.62 -3.85
CA ASN A 66 3.16 -15.93 -3.64
C ASN A 66 1.64 -15.87 -3.83
N GLY A 67 1.09 -16.82 -4.59
CA GLY A 67 -0.35 -17.02 -4.73
C GLY A 67 -0.65 -18.42 -5.25
N ALA A 68 -1.69 -19.05 -4.74
CA ALA A 68 -2.11 -20.39 -5.11
C ALA A 68 -2.78 -20.37 -6.50
N LEU A 69 -1.98 -20.33 -7.57
CA LEU A 69 -2.42 -20.29 -8.96
C LEU A 69 -2.27 -21.64 -9.66
N GLY A 70 -1.48 -22.55 -9.11
CA GLY A 70 -1.24 -23.88 -9.68
C GLY A 70 -2.43 -24.83 -9.47
N PRO A 71 -2.61 -25.84 -10.34
CA PRO A 71 -3.73 -26.78 -10.24
C PRO A 71 -3.66 -27.70 -9.00
N ASP A 72 -2.46 -27.89 -8.44
CA ASP A 72 -2.22 -28.73 -7.27
C ASP A 72 -2.05 -27.91 -5.98
N ASP A 73 -2.44 -26.64 -5.99
CA ASP A 73 -2.28 -25.72 -4.89
C ASP A 73 -3.64 -25.16 -4.42
N SER A 74 -3.72 -24.67 -3.19
CA SER A 74 -4.90 -23.98 -2.67
C SER A 74 -4.55 -22.86 -1.71
N CYS A 75 -5.48 -21.92 -1.52
CA CYS A 75 -5.31 -20.84 -0.55
C CYS A 75 -5.18 -21.37 0.87
N GLU A 76 -5.89 -22.46 1.21
CA GLU A 76 -5.82 -23.12 2.51
C GLU A 76 -4.44 -23.72 2.76
N LEU A 77 -3.86 -24.43 1.77
CA LEU A 77 -2.51 -24.99 1.87
C LEU A 77 -1.48 -23.85 1.99
N HIS A 78 -1.67 -22.78 1.23
CA HIS A 78 -0.82 -21.59 1.32
C HIS A 78 -0.88 -20.96 2.71
N ALA A 79 -2.07 -20.82 3.30
CA ALA A 79 -2.25 -20.30 4.65
C ALA A 79 -1.59 -21.20 5.71
N GLU A 80 -1.82 -22.52 5.64
CA GLU A 80 -1.23 -23.48 6.56
C GLU A 80 0.30 -23.44 6.55
N GLU A 81 0.91 -23.43 5.36
CA GLU A 81 2.35 -23.36 5.22
C GLU A 81 2.92 -22.02 5.71
N THR A 82 2.20 -20.92 5.48
CA THR A 82 2.59 -19.58 5.97
C THR A 82 2.59 -19.54 7.50
N LEU A 83 1.52 -20.03 8.13
CA LEU A 83 1.42 -20.12 9.60
C LEU A 83 2.52 -21.01 10.18
N ARG A 84 2.77 -22.18 9.57
CA ARG A 84 3.81 -23.11 10.00
C ARG A 84 5.21 -22.50 9.88
N ALA A 85 5.51 -21.84 8.77
CA ALA A 85 6.79 -21.15 8.56
C ALA A 85 7.01 -20.03 9.57
N GLY A 86 5.95 -19.30 9.90
CA GLY A 86 5.92 -18.26 10.94
C GLY A 86 5.86 -18.79 12.37
N ARG A 87 5.99 -20.11 12.59
CA ARG A 87 5.90 -20.73 13.91
C ARG A 87 4.61 -20.40 14.65
N PHE A 88 3.51 -20.20 13.91
CA PHE A 88 2.20 -19.83 14.43
C PHE A 88 2.17 -18.55 15.27
N LEU A 89 3.09 -17.62 15.00
CA LEU A 89 3.12 -16.30 15.64
C LEU A 89 2.21 -15.28 14.94
N ALA A 90 1.87 -15.52 13.67
CA ALA A 90 1.02 -14.62 12.90
C ALA A 90 -0.45 -14.81 13.27
N ASP A 91 -1.24 -13.74 13.10
CA ASP A 91 -2.70 -13.80 13.18
C ASP A 91 -3.26 -14.68 12.04
N PRO A 92 -3.98 -15.79 12.35
CA PRO A 92 -4.51 -16.69 11.33
C PRO A 92 -5.50 -16.03 10.37
N ASP A 93 -6.33 -15.11 10.86
CA ASP A 93 -7.33 -14.42 10.03
C ASP A 93 -6.66 -13.46 9.03
N ALA A 94 -5.61 -12.76 9.47
CA ALA A 94 -4.80 -11.92 8.60
C ALA A 94 -4.07 -12.75 7.53
N VAL A 95 -3.50 -13.90 7.90
CA VAL A 95 -2.85 -14.82 6.95
C VAL A 95 -3.86 -15.36 5.96
N LYS A 96 -5.05 -15.79 6.41
CA LYS A 96 -6.11 -16.26 5.54
C LYS A 96 -6.55 -15.18 4.55
N GLY A 97 -6.80 -13.97 5.02
CA GLY A 97 -7.18 -12.84 4.16
C GLY A 97 -6.13 -12.55 3.07
N LEU A 98 -4.83 -12.60 3.43
CA LEU A 98 -3.73 -12.43 2.48
C LEU A 98 -3.71 -13.54 1.42
N THR A 99 -3.77 -14.80 1.85
CA THR A 99 -3.63 -15.96 0.95
C THR A 99 -4.83 -16.14 0.03
N ASP A 100 -6.03 -15.83 0.50
CA ASP A 100 -7.26 -15.83 -0.30
C ASP A 100 -7.24 -14.74 -1.37
N ALA A 101 -6.69 -13.55 -1.06
CA ALA A 101 -6.62 -12.44 -1.99
C ALA A 101 -5.49 -12.58 -3.03
N ALA A 102 -4.41 -13.30 -2.70
CA ALA A 102 -3.17 -13.31 -3.48
C ALA A 102 -3.35 -13.74 -4.95
N PRO A 103 -4.12 -14.79 -5.30
CA PRO A 103 -4.34 -15.16 -6.70
C PRO A 103 -4.98 -14.05 -7.52
N GLY A 104 -6.00 -13.39 -6.95
CA GLY A 104 -6.68 -12.27 -7.59
C GLY A 104 -5.78 -11.04 -7.78
N ILE A 105 -4.91 -10.77 -6.80
CA ILE A 105 -3.93 -9.68 -6.88
C ILE A 105 -2.89 -9.94 -7.96
N ILE A 106 -2.35 -11.15 -8.07
CA ILE A 106 -1.37 -11.51 -9.12
C ILE A 106 -2.02 -11.35 -10.49
N LYS A 107 -3.24 -11.87 -10.66
CA LYS A 107 -3.97 -11.72 -11.91
C LYS A 107 -4.22 -10.24 -12.24
N TRP A 108 -4.65 -9.44 -11.27
CA TRP A 108 -4.87 -8.01 -11.47
C TRP A 108 -3.59 -7.28 -11.89
N LEU A 109 -2.44 -7.58 -11.27
CA LEU A 109 -1.15 -6.99 -11.64
C LEU A 109 -0.73 -7.39 -13.06
N ASP A 110 -0.97 -8.63 -13.45
CA ASP A 110 -0.70 -9.14 -14.79
C ASP A 110 -1.58 -8.44 -15.84
N ASP A 111 -2.89 -8.34 -15.58
CA ASP A 111 -3.85 -7.62 -16.41
C ASP A 111 -3.48 -6.11 -16.56
N MET A 112 -2.84 -5.53 -15.53
CA MET A 112 -2.34 -4.14 -15.56
C MET A 112 -0.98 -4.00 -16.25
N GLY A 113 -0.42 -5.07 -16.78
CA GLY A 113 0.82 -5.06 -17.56
C GLY A 113 2.10 -5.16 -16.71
N MET A 114 2.03 -5.68 -15.47
CA MET A 114 3.23 -6.04 -14.74
C MET A 114 4.00 -7.14 -15.50
N SER A 115 5.30 -6.90 -15.75
CA SER A 115 6.12 -7.81 -16.57
C SER A 115 6.50 -9.08 -15.80
N PHE A 116 5.51 -9.91 -15.45
CA PHE A 116 5.78 -11.25 -14.96
C PHE A 116 6.44 -12.13 -16.03
N LYS A 117 7.22 -13.12 -15.61
CA LYS A 117 7.57 -14.23 -16.47
C LYS A 117 6.30 -15.03 -16.77
N HIS A 118 6.09 -15.41 -18.04
CA HIS A 118 4.94 -16.21 -18.45
C HIS A 118 5.39 -17.62 -18.90
N ASP A 119 4.49 -18.58 -18.75
CA ASP A 119 4.61 -19.92 -19.32
C ASP A 119 4.19 -19.92 -20.81
N ASP A 120 4.27 -21.10 -21.45
CA ASP A 120 3.95 -21.26 -22.87
C ASP A 120 2.44 -21.03 -23.17
N GLU A 121 1.59 -21.07 -22.14
CA GLU A 121 0.16 -20.75 -22.21
C GLU A 121 -0.17 -19.29 -21.90
N GLY A 122 0.85 -18.46 -21.67
CA GLY A 122 0.71 -17.04 -21.40
C GLY A 122 0.21 -16.71 -19.97
N ARG A 123 0.31 -17.64 -19.03
CA ARG A 123 -0.01 -17.42 -17.62
C ARG A 123 1.26 -17.06 -16.84
N PRO A 124 1.16 -16.31 -15.70
CA PRO A 124 2.31 -16.09 -14.84
C PRO A 124 3.02 -17.40 -14.48
N ALA A 125 4.27 -17.54 -14.86
CA ALA A 125 5.09 -18.69 -14.53
C ALA A 125 5.35 -18.74 -13.03
N LEU A 126 5.28 -19.94 -12.45
CA LEU A 126 5.45 -20.16 -11.03
C LEU A 126 6.75 -20.86 -10.72
N ARG A 127 7.49 -20.39 -9.73
CA ARG A 127 8.68 -21.04 -9.20
C ARG A 127 8.48 -21.50 -7.76
N ALA A 128 9.29 -22.50 -7.36
CA ALA A 128 9.39 -22.90 -5.97
C ALA A 128 10.25 -21.89 -5.20
N PHE A 129 9.86 -21.63 -3.96
CA PHE A 129 10.65 -20.88 -3.00
C PHE A 129 10.83 -21.68 -1.71
N GLY A 130 11.81 -21.33 -0.87
CA GLY A 130 12.09 -22.08 0.35
C GLY A 130 10.86 -22.16 1.28
N GLY A 131 10.60 -23.36 1.81
CA GLY A 131 9.49 -23.59 2.74
C GLY A 131 8.12 -23.87 2.11
N GLN A 132 8.03 -23.86 0.77
CA GLN A 132 6.79 -24.16 0.04
C GLN A 132 6.79 -25.60 -0.49
N SER A 133 5.67 -26.30 -0.39
CA SER A 133 5.49 -27.62 -0.99
C SER A 133 5.03 -27.55 -2.44
N ARG A 134 4.56 -26.39 -2.89
CA ARG A 134 4.06 -26.15 -4.25
C ARG A 134 4.77 -24.96 -4.89
N LYS A 135 4.80 -24.92 -6.22
CA LYS A 135 5.25 -23.76 -6.97
C LYS A 135 4.14 -22.72 -6.97
N ARG A 136 4.28 -21.66 -6.21
CA ARG A 136 3.27 -20.61 -6.12
C ARG A 136 3.81 -19.18 -6.23
N THR A 137 5.11 -19.03 -6.51
CA THR A 137 5.73 -17.71 -6.58
C THR A 137 5.75 -17.22 -8.02
N ALA A 138 4.86 -16.27 -8.35
CA ALA A 138 4.92 -15.52 -9.59
C ALA A 138 6.06 -14.50 -9.50
N PHE A 139 6.84 -14.32 -10.57
CA PHE A 139 8.09 -13.56 -10.53
C PHE A 139 8.40 -12.83 -11.85
N ALA A 140 9.25 -11.83 -11.76
CA ALA A 140 9.86 -11.12 -12.89
C ALA A 140 11.39 -11.16 -12.75
N ASP A 141 11.94 -12.36 -12.88
CA ASP A 141 13.36 -12.69 -12.63
C ASP A 141 13.84 -12.13 -11.26
N ALA A 142 14.88 -11.30 -11.25
CA ALA A 142 15.39 -10.61 -10.05
C ALA A 142 14.84 -9.17 -9.90
N SER A 143 13.77 -8.84 -10.60
CA SER A 143 13.25 -7.46 -10.64
C SER A 143 11.78 -7.32 -10.21
N THR A 144 11.22 -8.32 -9.53
CA THR A 144 9.79 -8.38 -9.21
C THR A 144 9.30 -7.12 -8.49
N GLY A 145 9.98 -6.65 -7.45
CA GLY A 145 9.59 -5.45 -6.73
C GLY A 145 9.70 -4.18 -7.59
N ARG A 146 10.71 -4.11 -8.46
CA ARG A 146 10.83 -2.99 -9.40
C ARG A 146 9.67 -2.97 -10.39
N GLN A 147 9.29 -4.11 -10.95
CA GLN A 147 8.16 -4.22 -11.88
C GLN A 147 6.84 -3.89 -11.18
N LEU A 148 6.62 -4.45 -9.99
CA LEU A 148 5.47 -4.13 -9.15
C LEU A 148 5.34 -2.62 -8.92
N MET A 149 6.41 -1.99 -8.42
CA MET A 149 6.39 -0.56 -8.12
C MET A 149 6.24 0.30 -9.37
N SER A 150 6.83 -0.09 -10.50
CA SER A 150 6.66 0.62 -11.78
C SER A 150 5.21 0.58 -12.24
N THR A 151 4.55 -0.59 -12.16
CA THR A 151 3.13 -0.75 -12.51
C THR A 151 2.24 0.08 -11.59
N LEU A 152 2.43 -0.01 -10.28
CA LEU A 152 1.64 0.77 -9.31
C LEU A 152 1.82 2.28 -9.48
N ILE A 153 3.06 2.75 -9.70
CA ILE A 153 3.36 4.18 -9.95
C ILE A 153 2.71 4.65 -11.25
N MET A 154 2.74 3.83 -12.30
CA MET A 154 2.08 4.14 -13.58
C MET A 154 0.57 4.31 -13.39
N LEU A 155 -0.07 3.41 -12.65
CA LEU A 155 -1.50 3.51 -12.33
C LEU A 155 -1.80 4.75 -11.48
N LEU A 156 -0.95 5.04 -10.49
CA LEU A 156 -1.12 6.22 -9.63
C LEU A 156 -1.11 7.53 -10.42
N ARG A 157 -0.24 7.64 -11.44
CA ARG A 157 -0.15 8.84 -12.29
C ARG A 157 -1.47 9.19 -12.98
N LYS A 158 -2.31 8.21 -13.26
CA LYS A 158 -3.65 8.47 -13.82
C LYS A 158 -4.50 9.29 -12.84
N TYR A 159 -4.48 8.92 -11.55
CA TYR A 159 -5.21 9.63 -10.50
C TYR A 159 -4.52 10.92 -10.05
N GLU A 160 -3.21 11.04 -10.25
CA GLU A 160 -2.49 12.33 -10.10
C GLU A 160 -2.91 13.32 -11.22
N ALA A 161 -3.07 12.82 -12.44
CA ALA A 161 -3.44 13.64 -13.59
C ALA A 161 -4.88 14.18 -13.51
N ASP A 162 -5.82 13.43 -12.91
CA ASP A 162 -7.19 13.88 -12.71
C ASP A 162 -7.41 14.64 -11.39
N GLY A 163 -6.37 14.76 -10.56
CA GLY A 163 -6.38 15.50 -9.30
C GLY A 163 -7.02 14.74 -8.13
N SER A 164 -7.32 13.45 -8.27
CA SER A 164 -7.86 12.61 -7.19
C SER A 164 -6.79 12.20 -6.18
N VAL A 165 -5.52 12.13 -6.62
CA VAL A 165 -4.38 11.86 -5.74
C VAL A 165 -3.37 12.99 -5.85
N ARG A 166 -2.91 13.48 -4.70
CA ARG A 166 -1.77 14.39 -4.61
C ARG A 166 -0.64 13.70 -3.84
N ARG A 167 0.50 13.53 -4.50
CA ARG A 167 1.69 12.93 -3.87
C ARG A 167 2.64 14.02 -3.39
N LEU A 168 3.08 13.87 -2.14
CA LEU A 168 4.06 14.71 -1.47
C LEU A 168 5.30 13.88 -1.17
N ASP A 169 6.25 13.87 -2.10
CA ASP A 169 7.57 13.26 -1.88
C ASP A 169 8.44 14.19 -1.04
N HIS A 170 9.42 13.63 -0.32
CA HIS A 170 10.33 14.37 0.58
C HIS A 170 9.64 15.08 1.75
N HIS A 171 8.49 14.54 2.18
CA HIS A 171 7.75 15.02 3.33
C HIS A 171 7.74 13.95 4.42
N THR A 172 8.07 14.35 5.63
CA THR A 172 8.06 13.47 6.80
C THR A 172 6.79 13.69 7.58
N PHE A 173 6.02 12.62 7.80
CA PHE A 173 4.91 12.66 8.73
C PHE A 173 5.45 12.82 10.16
N VAL A 174 4.95 13.81 10.88
CA VAL A 174 5.39 14.11 12.25
C VAL A 174 4.35 13.61 13.25
N ARG A 175 3.10 14.08 13.14
CA ARG A 175 2.03 13.70 14.07
C ARG A 175 0.66 13.97 13.49
N LEU A 176 -0.36 13.37 14.10
CA LEU A 176 -1.77 13.77 13.90
C LEU A 176 -2.11 14.92 14.86
N ILE A 177 -2.95 15.83 14.38
CA ILE A 177 -3.56 16.90 15.18
C ILE A 177 -5.06 16.65 15.17
N PHE A 178 -5.65 16.50 16.34
CA PHE A 178 -7.08 16.31 16.51
C PHE A 178 -7.76 17.65 16.81
N GLY A 179 -9.08 17.74 16.58
CA GLY A 179 -9.82 18.98 16.65
C GLY A 179 -9.82 19.71 17.99
N ASP A 180 -9.57 19.01 19.06
CA ASP A 180 -9.56 19.51 20.42
C ASP A 180 -8.17 19.98 20.88
N ASP A 181 -7.14 19.83 20.02
CA ASP A 181 -5.73 20.14 20.34
C ASP A 181 -5.41 21.65 20.13
N GLU A 182 -6.38 22.49 19.76
CA GLU A 182 -6.16 23.93 19.51
C GLU A 182 -5.78 24.73 20.76
N ASP A 183 -5.99 24.18 21.98
CA ASP A 183 -5.75 24.87 23.26
C ASP A 183 -4.52 24.38 24.06
N GLU A 184 -3.81 23.34 23.60
CA GLU A 184 -2.64 22.82 24.35
C GLU A 184 -1.30 23.07 23.66
N ASN A 185 -0.90 24.35 23.60
CA ASN A 185 0.52 24.71 23.52
C ASN A 185 1.12 24.70 24.94
N LYS A 186 0.96 23.57 25.64
CA LYS A 186 1.60 23.29 26.92
C LYS A 186 2.41 22.02 26.82
N ASP A 187 3.71 22.18 27.13
CA ASP A 187 4.68 21.12 27.35
C ASP A 187 4.04 19.87 27.98
N THR A 188 3.89 18.81 27.22
CA THR A 188 3.59 17.49 27.78
C THR A 188 4.80 16.58 27.62
N ASP A 189 5.64 16.58 28.66
CA ASP A 189 6.51 15.48 29.01
C ASP A 189 5.72 14.16 28.97
N GLY A 190 6.19 13.28 28.11
CA GLY A 190 6.02 11.85 28.05
C GLY A 190 4.88 11.22 28.84
N LYS A 191 3.73 10.99 28.21
CA LYS A 191 2.86 9.87 28.55
C LYS A 191 2.41 9.14 27.29
N ASN A 192 2.96 7.94 27.07
CA ASN A 192 2.47 6.96 26.13
C ASN A 192 1.04 6.55 26.52
N GLY A 193 0.05 7.00 25.78
CA GLY A 193 -1.31 6.54 25.87
C GLY A 193 -1.77 6.04 24.51
N THR A 194 -1.78 4.74 24.32
CA THR A 194 -2.40 4.06 23.17
C THR A 194 -3.86 3.78 23.49
N GLU A 195 -4.73 4.76 23.30
CA GLU A 195 -6.17 4.53 23.18
C GLU A 195 -6.65 5.17 21.86
N TRP A 196 -6.97 4.31 20.88
CA TRP A 196 -7.27 4.68 19.50
C TRP A 196 -8.75 4.74 19.16
N ASP A 197 -9.65 4.84 20.15
CA ASP A 197 -11.10 4.82 19.87
C ASP A 197 -11.87 5.84 20.72
N ASP A 198 -11.79 7.10 20.33
CA ASP A 198 -12.67 8.13 20.88
C ASP A 198 -13.57 8.81 19.84
N GLY A 199 -13.58 8.33 18.60
CA GLY A 199 -14.44 8.83 17.53
C GLY A 199 -14.08 10.24 17.00
N ARG A 200 -12.93 10.83 17.41
CA ARG A 200 -12.47 12.13 16.91
C ARG A 200 -11.91 12.01 15.49
N ALA A 201 -12.28 12.90 14.61
CA ALA A 201 -11.72 12.99 13.27
C ALA A 201 -10.37 13.70 13.29
N ALA A 202 -9.35 13.13 12.63
CA ALA A 202 -8.08 13.80 12.43
C ALA A 202 -8.25 15.03 11.52
N ARG A 203 -7.73 16.20 11.93
CA ARG A 203 -7.81 17.44 11.17
C ARG A 203 -6.55 17.74 10.35
N GLY A 204 -5.45 17.09 10.61
CA GLY A 204 -4.20 17.33 9.87
C GLY A 204 -3.05 16.43 10.27
N ALA A 205 -2.00 16.56 9.50
CA ALA A 205 -0.71 15.93 9.75
C ALA A 205 0.41 16.96 9.51
N VAL A 206 1.36 17.05 10.39
CA VAL A 206 2.49 17.98 10.32
C VAL A 206 3.79 17.22 10.10
#